data_50fde2cbb7f0909591dc951f04eb4296
#
_entry.id   50fde2cbb7f0909591dc951f04eb4296
#
_cell.length_a   1.000
_cell.length_b   1.000
_cell.length_c   1.000
_cell.angle_alpha   90.00
_cell.angle_beta   90.00
_cell.angle_gamma   90.00
#
_symmetry.space_group_name_H-M   'P 1'
#
loop_
_entity.id
_entity.type
_entity.pdbx_description
1 polymer ?
#
loop_
_entity_poly.entity_id
_entity_poly.type
_entity_poly.pdbx_seq_one_letter_code
_entity_poly.pdbx_strand_id
1 'polypeptide(L)'
;MHQAKLNVVNCARSSGYIANELKKRYGIPRLDIDSWGFSYMAEGIRKICAFFGIEDRGEALIADEYAKWKPQLDWYKERLQGTRMAIWTGGPRLWHWTKSVEDDLGIQVVAMSSKFGHEEDFEKVIARGKEGTYYIDDGNELEFFEIIELVKPDVIFTGPRVGELVKKLHIPYVNGHGYHNGPYMSFEGFVNLARDTYNAVHNPLRGLAGIDIRDKGQVQLKEAA
;
A
#
# COMPACT_ATOMS: atom_id res chain seq x y z
N MET A 1 7.93 -7.97 -28.12
CA MET A 1 8.19 -8.68 -26.85
C MET A 1 9.32 -9.70 -26.95
N HIS A 2 9.39 -10.51 -28.02
CA HIS A 2 10.40 -11.59 -28.18
C HIS A 2 11.88 -11.11 -28.24
N GLN A 3 12.12 -9.81 -28.35
CA GLN A 3 13.46 -9.22 -28.38
C GLN A 3 13.89 -8.61 -27.02
N ALA A 4 13.02 -8.69 -26.02
CA ALA A 4 13.35 -8.20 -24.68
C ALA A 4 14.44 -9.07 -24.04
N LYS A 5 15.33 -8.47 -23.27
CA LYS A 5 16.38 -9.19 -22.54
C LYS A 5 15.90 -9.66 -21.15
N LEU A 6 14.91 -8.98 -20.62
CA LEU A 6 14.35 -9.23 -19.28
C LEU A 6 12.88 -8.85 -19.24
N ASN A 7 12.05 -9.66 -18.59
CA ASN A 7 10.68 -9.31 -18.21
C ASN A 7 10.69 -8.90 -16.73
N VAL A 8 10.41 -7.64 -16.47
CA VAL A 8 10.23 -7.13 -15.11
C VAL A 8 8.75 -7.21 -14.76
N VAL A 9 8.42 -7.95 -13.71
CA VAL A 9 7.06 -8.22 -13.26
C VAL A 9 6.81 -7.56 -11.91
N ASN A 10 5.93 -6.57 -11.88
CA ASN A 10 5.52 -5.89 -10.66
C ASN A 10 4.23 -6.48 -10.05
N CYS A 11 3.39 -7.11 -10.87
CA CYS A 11 2.19 -7.80 -10.42
C CYS A 11 2.11 -9.19 -11.04
N ALA A 12 2.40 -10.21 -10.24
CA ALA A 12 2.40 -11.60 -10.68
C ALA A 12 1.04 -12.04 -11.24
N ARG A 13 -0.07 -11.51 -10.69
CA ARG A 13 -1.43 -11.83 -11.16
C ARG A 13 -1.73 -11.23 -12.53
N SER A 14 -1.31 -10.01 -12.80
CA SER A 14 -1.61 -9.33 -14.08
C SER A 14 -0.70 -9.78 -15.22
N SER A 15 0.58 -10.01 -14.95
CA SER A 15 1.60 -10.22 -15.99
C SER A 15 2.47 -11.47 -15.80
N GLY A 16 2.29 -12.22 -14.71
CA GLY A 16 3.08 -13.40 -14.43
C GLY A 16 2.92 -14.50 -15.48
N TYR A 17 1.69 -14.76 -15.95
CA TYR A 17 1.43 -15.76 -16.97
C TYR A 17 2.19 -15.46 -18.28
N ILE A 18 2.03 -14.23 -18.80
CA ILE A 18 2.70 -13.84 -20.05
C ILE A 18 4.23 -13.85 -19.89
N ALA A 19 4.76 -13.44 -18.76
CA ALA A 19 6.20 -13.48 -18.48
C ALA A 19 6.72 -14.94 -18.47
N ASN A 20 5.96 -15.88 -17.88
CA ASN A 20 6.30 -17.31 -17.89
C ASN A 20 6.25 -17.89 -19.31
N GLU A 21 5.24 -17.54 -20.13
CA GLU A 21 5.18 -17.98 -21.53
C GLU A 21 6.33 -17.40 -22.37
N LEU A 22 6.71 -16.15 -22.15
CA LEU A 22 7.86 -15.55 -22.81
C LEU A 22 9.18 -16.22 -22.41
N LYS A 23 9.32 -16.60 -21.14
CA LYS A 23 10.47 -17.38 -20.66
C LYS A 23 10.50 -18.75 -21.33
N LYS A 24 9.36 -19.45 -21.38
CA LYS A 24 9.25 -20.80 -21.96
C LYS A 24 9.50 -20.81 -23.46
N ARG A 25 8.95 -19.83 -24.21
CA ARG A 25 9.01 -19.82 -25.68
C ARG A 25 10.26 -19.18 -26.25
N TYR A 26 10.78 -18.16 -25.57
CA TYR A 26 11.88 -17.32 -26.10
C TYR A 26 13.09 -17.24 -25.16
N GLY A 27 13.07 -17.94 -24.04
CA GLY A 27 14.17 -17.92 -23.08
C GLY A 27 14.36 -16.59 -22.32
N ILE A 28 13.39 -15.67 -22.42
CA ILE A 28 13.49 -14.36 -21.79
C ILE A 28 13.28 -14.52 -20.28
N PRO A 29 14.28 -14.19 -19.44
CA PRO A 29 14.18 -14.34 -18.00
C PRO A 29 13.08 -13.44 -17.43
N ARG A 30 12.51 -13.89 -16.29
CA ARG A 30 11.54 -13.16 -15.49
C ARG A 30 12.21 -12.70 -14.19
N LEU A 31 11.99 -11.46 -13.84
CA LEU A 31 12.38 -10.86 -12.56
C LEU A 31 11.15 -10.21 -11.91
N ASP A 32 10.78 -10.73 -10.74
CA ASP A 32 9.72 -10.13 -9.94
C ASP A 32 10.31 -9.05 -9.04
N ILE A 33 9.71 -7.86 -9.07
CA ILE A 33 10.09 -6.72 -8.25
C ILE A 33 8.88 -6.20 -7.48
N ASP A 34 9.17 -5.49 -6.41
CA ASP A 34 8.24 -4.64 -5.71
C ASP A 34 8.62 -3.17 -5.96
N SER A 35 7.66 -2.31 -6.21
CA SER A 35 7.91 -0.91 -6.53
C SER A 35 7.14 0.07 -5.64
N TRP A 36 6.59 -0.41 -4.55
CA TRP A 36 5.94 0.41 -3.54
C TRP A 36 6.82 0.56 -2.31
N GLY A 37 7.10 1.79 -1.94
CA GLY A 37 8.01 2.12 -0.85
C GLY A 37 9.45 2.34 -1.29
N PHE A 38 10.20 3.01 -0.46
CA PHE A 38 11.58 3.38 -0.74
C PHE A 38 12.49 2.15 -0.75
N SER A 39 12.38 1.33 0.29
CA SER A 39 13.23 0.14 0.48
C SER A 39 13.02 -0.86 -0.67
N TYR A 40 11.77 -1.12 -1.05
CA TYR A 40 11.49 -2.07 -2.12
C TYR A 40 11.82 -1.56 -3.51
N MET A 41 11.58 -0.27 -3.77
CA MET A 41 11.98 0.32 -5.04
C MET A 41 13.49 0.27 -5.23
N ALA A 42 14.27 0.58 -4.19
CA ALA A 42 15.72 0.45 -4.21
C ALA A 42 16.16 -1.00 -4.46
N GLU A 43 15.54 -1.97 -3.77
CA GLU A 43 15.81 -3.40 -4.01
C GLU A 43 15.48 -3.81 -5.45
N GLY A 44 14.36 -3.35 -6.00
CA GLY A 44 13.96 -3.61 -7.38
C GLY A 44 14.97 -3.07 -8.39
N ILE A 45 15.45 -1.83 -8.19
CA ILE A 45 16.51 -1.23 -9.02
C ILE A 45 17.80 -2.05 -8.94
N ARG A 46 18.24 -2.43 -7.74
CA ARG A 46 19.43 -3.28 -7.55
C ARG A 46 19.32 -4.60 -8.30
N LYS A 47 18.19 -5.29 -8.19
CA LYS A 47 17.96 -6.55 -8.92
C LYS A 47 18.04 -6.38 -10.43
N ILE A 48 17.45 -5.30 -10.97
CA ILE A 48 17.51 -5.00 -12.41
C ILE A 48 18.95 -4.66 -12.82
N CYS A 49 19.65 -3.82 -12.07
CA CYS A 49 21.01 -3.39 -12.38
C CYS A 49 22.00 -4.56 -12.30
N ALA A 50 21.86 -5.44 -11.32
CA ALA A 50 22.66 -6.66 -11.21
C ALA A 50 22.47 -7.60 -12.41
N PHE A 51 21.24 -7.72 -12.92
CA PHE A 51 20.99 -8.49 -14.13
C PHE A 51 21.74 -7.97 -15.36
N PHE A 52 21.92 -6.64 -15.45
CA PHE A 52 22.61 -6.01 -16.58
C PHE A 52 24.08 -5.68 -16.31
N GLY A 53 24.62 -5.95 -15.12
CA GLY A 53 26.01 -5.63 -14.75
C GLY A 53 26.29 -4.11 -14.70
N ILE A 54 25.33 -3.34 -14.16
CA ILE A 54 25.40 -1.87 -14.06
C ILE A 54 25.09 -1.39 -12.63
N GLU A 55 25.54 -2.11 -11.62
CA GLU A 55 25.22 -1.90 -10.21
C GLU A 55 25.55 -0.48 -9.75
N ASP A 56 26.73 0.06 -10.14
CA ASP A 56 27.15 1.42 -9.77
C ASP A 56 26.16 2.49 -10.24
N ARG A 57 25.57 2.30 -11.43
CA ARG A 57 24.54 3.21 -11.96
C ARG A 57 23.24 3.09 -11.17
N GLY A 58 22.92 1.88 -10.71
CA GLY A 58 21.78 1.62 -9.85
C GLY A 58 21.90 2.33 -8.50
N GLU A 59 23.05 2.21 -7.85
CA GLU A 59 23.30 2.87 -6.57
C GLU A 59 23.30 4.39 -6.69
N ALA A 60 23.91 4.94 -7.77
CA ALA A 60 23.87 6.38 -8.03
C ALA A 60 22.43 6.89 -8.19
N LEU A 61 21.60 6.20 -8.97
CA LEU A 61 20.18 6.54 -9.14
C LEU A 61 19.43 6.49 -7.82
N ILE A 62 19.63 5.44 -7.01
CA ILE A 62 19.01 5.30 -5.71
C ILE A 62 19.40 6.45 -4.78
N ALA A 63 20.70 6.80 -4.75
CA ALA A 63 21.19 7.89 -3.92
C ALA A 63 20.57 9.24 -4.31
N ASP A 64 20.49 9.54 -5.60
CA ASP A 64 19.88 10.76 -6.12
C ASP A 64 18.38 10.85 -5.76
N GLU A 65 17.65 9.77 -5.95
CA GLU A 65 16.21 9.72 -5.62
C GLU A 65 15.95 9.82 -4.11
N TYR A 66 16.79 9.19 -3.28
CA TYR A 66 16.72 9.33 -1.83
C TYR A 66 17.02 10.77 -1.41
N ALA A 67 18.07 11.39 -1.95
CA ALA A 67 18.38 12.79 -1.64
C ALA A 67 17.22 13.74 -1.97
N LYS A 68 16.51 13.46 -3.05
CA LYS A 68 15.39 14.28 -3.52
C LYS A 68 14.10 14.10 -2.68
N TRP A 69 13.74 12.87 -2.36
CA TRP A 69 12.41 12.56 -1.85
C TRP A 69 12.37 12.19 -0.36
N LYS A 70 13.47 11.68 0.19
CA LYS A 70 13.51 11.23 1.58
C LYS A 70 13.20 12.33 2.61
N PRO A 71 13.64 13.58 2.45
CA PRO A 71 13.29 14.63 3.42
C PRO A 71 11.77 14.84 3.54
N GLN A 72 11.05 14.75 2.42
CA GLN A 72 9.60 14.86 2.45
C GLN A 72 8.95 13.62 3.07
N LEU A 73 9.47 12.42 2.74
CA LEU A 73 8.99 11.18 3.33
C LEU A 73 9.16 11.19 4.85
N ASP A 74 10.33 11.61 5.34
CA ASP A 74 10.64 11.66 6.77
C ASP A 74 9.71 12.63 7.50
N TRP A 75 9.37 13.76 6.89
CA TRP A 75 8.41 14.71 7.43
C TRP A 75 7.02 14.08 7.63
N TYR A 76 6.55 13.27 6.67
CA TYR A 76 5.31 12.52 6.80
C TYR A 76 5.43 11.36 7.78
N LYS A 77 6.55 10.65 7.77
CA LYS A 77 6.83 9.54 8.69
C LYS A 77 6.68 9.97 10.16
N GLU A 78 7.30 11.07 10.54
CA GLU A 78 7.20 11.61 11.90
C GLU A 78 5.75 11.87 12.34
N ARG A 79 4.88 12.23 11.40
CA ARG A 79 3.48 12.60 11.66
C ARG A 79 2.49 11.45 11.49
N LEU A 80 2.87 10.43 10.79
CA LEU A 80 2.06 9.22 10.57
C LEU A 80 2.47 8.05 11.46
N GLN A 81 3.58 8.19 12.18
CA GLN A 81 4.06 7.13 13.06
C GLN A 81 2.99 6.73 14.07
N GLY A 82 2.71 5.44 14.16
CA GLY A 82 1.69 4.89 15.05
C GLY A 82 0.25 5.03 14.55
N THR A 83 0.01 5.69 13.41
CA THR A 83 -1.30 5.67 12.75
C THR A 83 -1.71 4.23 12.45
N ARG A 84 -2.95 3.88 12.77
CA ARG A 84 -3.49 2.54 12.58
C ARG A 84 -4.22 2.46 11.25
N MET A 85 -3.75 1.59 10.36
CA MET A 85 -4.30 1.44 9.01
C MET A 85 -4.91 0.06 8.80
N ALA A 86 -6.11 0.01 8.25
CA ALA A 86 -6.67 -1.20 7.66
C ALA A 86 -6.50 -1.16 6.13
N ILE A 87 -6.08 -2.29 5.55
CA ILE A 87 -5.82 -2.41 4.11
C ILE A 87 -6.79 -3.42 3.52
N TRP A 88 -7.55 -2.99 2.51
CA TRP A 88 -8.34 -3.89 1.70
C TRP A 88 -8.09 -3.66 0.21
N THR A 89 -7.26 -4.50 -0.36
CA THR A 89 -6.89 -4.42 -1.77
C THR A 89 -6.92 -5.81 -2.42
N GLY A 90 -6.75 -5.87 -3.74
CA GLY A 90 -6.71 -7.15 -4.44
C GLY A 90 -5.31 -7.76 -4.51
N GLY A 91 -5.23 -9.07 -4.32
CA GLY A 91 -4.10 -9.94 -4.64
C GLY A 91 -2.73 -9.49 -4.10
N PRO A 92 -1.70 -9.51 -4.95
CA PRO A 92 -0.32 -9.22 -4.54
C PRO A 92 -0.10 -7.85 -3.90
N ARG A 93 -0.97 -6.88 -4.14
CA ARG A 93 -0.86 -5.55 -3.54
C ARG A 93 -0.94 -5.58 -2.02
N LEU A 94 -1.59 -6.60 -1.46
CA LEU A 94 -1.73 -6.71 -0.02
C LEU A 94 -0.37 -6.77 0.68
N TRP A 95 0.50 -7.69 0.28
CA TRP A 95 1.81 -7.85 0.89
C TRP A 95 2.84 -6.80 0.44
N HIS A 96 2.63 -6.16 -0.73
CA HIS A 96 3.46 -5.04 -1.17
C HIS A 96 3.29 -3.82 -0.25
N TRP A 97 2.04 -3.47 0.09
CA TRP A 97 1.76 -2.29 0.89
C TRP A 97 2.14 -2.44 2.36
N THR A 98 1.92 -3.62 2.95
CA THR A 98 2.12 -3.83 4.38
C THR A 98 3.47 -3.35 4.86
N LYS A 99 4.51 -3.96 4.31
CA LYS A 99 5.86 -3.66 4.76
C LYS A 99 6.27 -2.23 4.43
N SER A 100 5.86 -1.72 3.26
CA SER A 100 6.21 -0.36 2.85
C SER A 100 5.63 0.69 3.81
N VAL A 101 4.34 0.60 4.15
CA VAL A 101 3.74 1.57 5.07
C VAL A 101 4.23 1.41 6.50
N GLU A 102 4.59 0.20 6.92
CA GLU A 102 5.13 -0.04 8.24
C GLU A 102 6.59 0.41 8.38
N ASP A 103 7.46 0.02 7.45
CA ASP A 103 8.90 0.29 7.55
C ASP A 103 9.23 1.74 7.14
N ASP A 104 8.66 2.19 6.03
CA ASP A 104 8.99 3.49 5.47
C ASP A 104 8.19 4.65 6.10
N LEU A 105 6.95 4.41 6.59
CA LEU A 105 6.10 5.44 7.21
C LEU A 105 5.83 5.25 8.70
N GLY A 106 6.17 4.10 9.29
CA GLY A 106 5.88 3.82 10.70
C GLY A 106 4.40 3.65 11.02
N ILE A 107 3.58 3.40 10.01
CA ILE A 107 2.15 3.12 10.13
C ILE A 107 1.98 1.69 10.67
N GLN A 108 1.06 1.50 11.59
CA GLN A 108 0.70 0.18 12.10
C GLN A 108 -0.44 -0.42 11.26
N VAL A 109 -0.18 -1.49 10.54
CA VAL A 109 -1.25 -2.22 9.84
C VAL A 109 -1.97 -3.12 10.83
N VAL A 110 -3.26 -2.87 11.06
CA VAL A 110 -4.07 -3.57 12.07
C VAL A 110 -5.01 -4.61 11.49
N ALA A 111 -5.38 -4.47 10.24
CA ALA A 111 -6.19 -5.46 9.52
C ALA A 111 -5.88 -5.44 8.03
N MET A 112 -5.99 -6.60 7.40
CA MET A 112 -5.78 -6.76 5.97
C MET A 112 -6.76 -7.76 5.39
N SER A 113 -7.30 -7.44 4.22
CA SER A 113 -8.14 -8.36 3.45
C SER A 113 -7.89 -8.24 1.95
N SER A 114 -8.07 -9.34 1.25
CA SER A 114 -8.04 -9.40 -0.21
C SER A 114 -9.25 -10.16 -0.72
N LYS A 115 -9.89 -9.63 -1.78
CA LYS A 115 -10.98 -10.34 -2.49
C LYS A 115 -10.47 -11.31 -3.57
N PHE A 116 -9.21 -11.18 -3.96
CA PHE A 116 -8.63 -11.92 -5.08
C PHE A 116 -7.25 -12.46 -4.71
N GLY A 117 -7.04 -12.73 -3.43
CA GLY A 117 -5.84 -13.36 -2.91
C GLY A 117 -5.80 -14.83 -3.31
N HIS A 118 -4.61 -15.35 -3.46
CA HIS A 118 -4.33 -16.78 -3.57
C HIS A 118 -3.50 -17.16 -2.35
N GLU A 119 -3.48 -18.43 -2.01
CA GLU A 119 -2.71 -18.98 -0.89
C GLU A 119 -1.28 -18.41 -0.82
N GLU A 120 -0.57 -18.38 -1.95
CA GLU A 120 0.78 -17.80 -2.04
C GLU A 120 0.87 -16.30 -1.65
N ASP A 121 -0.20 -15.53 -1.84
CA ASP A 121 -0.24 -14.12 -1.47
C ASP A 121 -0.39 -13.98 0.05
N PHE A 122 -1.20 -14.84 0.67
CA PHE A 122 -1.39 -14.87 2.12
C PHE A 122 -0.15 -15.38 2.84
N GLU A 123 0.52 -16.39 2.34
CA GLU A 123 1.82 -16.83 2.88
C GLU A 123 2.82 -15.67 2.95
N LYS A 124 2.91 -14.86 1.90
CA LYS A 124 3.79 -13.68 1.87
C LYS A 124 3.34 -12.58 2.84
N VAL A 125 2.03 -12.39 2.97
CA VAL A 125 1.46 -11.44 3.93
C VAL A 125 1.80 -11.88 5.36
N ILE A 126 1.53 -13.12 5.71
CA ILE A 126 1.80 -13.68 7.05
C ILE A 126 3.30 -13.63 7.36
N ALA A 127 4.15 -13.98 6.40
CA ALA A 127 5.61 -13.95 6.58
C ALA A 127 6.17 -12.52 6.80
N ARG A 128 5.45 -11.48 6.40
CA ARG A 128 5.87 -10.07 6.51
C ARG A 128 5.11 -9.28 7.55
N GLY A 129 3.96 -9.79 7.98
CA GLY A 129 3.09 -9.14 8.93
C GLY A 129 3.62 -9.17 10.36
N LYS A 130 3.07 -8.31 11.17
CA LYS A 130 3.37 -8.23 12.60
C LYS A 130 2.32 -8.98 13.42
N GLU A 131 2.72 -9.43 14.58
CA GLU A 131 1.79 -9.99 15.55
C GLU A 131 0.70 -8.97 15.92
N GLY A 132 -0.54 -9.43 16.00
CA GLY A 132 -1.70 -8.59 16.29
C GLY A 132 -2.38 -7.98 15.07
N THR A 133 -1.89 -8.23 13.85
CA THR A 133 -2.60 -7.88 12.62
C THR A 133 -3.63 -8.95 12.27
N TYR A 134 -4.87 -8.55 11.98
CA TYR A 134 -5.90 -9.45 11.50
C TYR A 134 -5.78 -9.67 9.98
N TYR A 135 -5.74 -10.92 9.56
CA TYR A 135 -5.70 -11.32 8.15
C TYR A 135 -6.99 -12.01 7.78
N ILE A 136 -7.67 -11.51 6.75
CA ILE A 136 -8.94 -12.05 6.26
C ILE A 136 -8.71 -12.52 4.83
N ASP A 137 -8.77 -13.84 4.63
CA ASP A 137 -8.67 -14.46 3.32
C ASP A 137 -10.02 -14.32 2.61
N ASP A 138 -9.98 -13.80 1.39
CA ASP A 138 -11.14 -13.60 0.50
C ASP A 138 -12.38 -13.00 1.20
N GLY A 139 -12.12 -12.08 2.14
CA GLY A 139 -13.16 -11.47 2.97
C GLY A 139 -14.18 -10.69 2.15
N ASN A 140 -15.45 -10.87 2.50
CA ASN A 140 -16.52 -10.05 1.98
C ASN A 140 -16.61 -8.70 2.72
N GLU A 141 -17.47 -7.79 2.24
CA GLU A 141 -17.64 -6.47 2.82
C GLU A 141 -18.12 -6.52 4.28
N LEU A 142 -19.00 -7.45 4.63
CA LEU A 142 -19.54 -7.55 5.99
C LEU A 142 -18.45 -7.96 6.97
N GLU A 143 -17.72 -9.03 6.67
CA GLU A 143 -16.59 -9.48 7.50
C GLU A 143 -15.54 -8.40 7.68
N PHE A 144 -15.23 -7.65 6.61
CA PHE A 144 -14.30 -6.55 6.71
C PHE A 144 -14.81 -5.46 7.66
N PHE A 145 -16.09 -5.09 7.59
CA PHE A 145 -16.66 -4.08 8.49
C PHE A 145 -16.73 -4.54 9.95
N GLU A 146 -16.99 -5.81 10.21
CA GLU A 146 -16.93 -6.38 11.57
C GLU A 146 -15.51 -6.26 12.14
N ILE A 147 -14.50 -6.55 11.34
CA ILE A 147 -13.10 -6.37 11.76
C ILE A 147 -12.73 -4.88 11.94
N ILE A 148 -13.22 -4.00 11.06
CA ILE A 148 -13.02 -2.55 11.21
C ILE A 148 -13.60 -2.03 12.54
N GLU A 149 -14.78 -2.49 12.92
CA GLU A 149 -15.38 -2.15 14.21
C GLU A 149 -14.56 -2.68 15.40
N LEU A 150 -13.96 -3.85 15.24
CA LEU A 150 -13.10 -4.45 16.26
C LEU A 150 -11.77 -3.70 16.40
N VAL A 151 -11.06 -3.48 15.27
CA VAL A 151 -9.70 -2.92 15.28
C VAL A 151 -9.67 -1.40 15.31
N LYS A 152 -10.73 -0.71 14.89
CA LYS A 152 -10.87 0.76 14.89
C LYS A 152 -9.65 1.47 14.30
N PRO A 153 -9.42 1.33 12.99
CA PRO A 153 -8.31 1.99 12.34
C PRO A 153 -8.52 3.52 12.28
N ASP A 154 -7.44 4.26 12.22
CA ASP A 154 -7.46 5.72 11.97
C ASP A 154 -7.71 6.03 10.49
N VAL A 155 -7.34 5.10 9.60
CA VAL A 155 -7.48 5.25 8.15
C VAL A 155 -7.68 3.89 7.48
N ILE A 156 -8.48 3.87 6.42
CA ILE A 156 -8.68 2.70 5.57
C ILE A 156 -8.06 2.95 4.20
N PHE A 157 -7.19 2.04 3.77
CA PHE A 157 -6.60 2.03 2.44
C PHE A 157 -7.28 0.96 1.59
N THR A 158 -8.06 1.38 0.58
CA THR A 158 -8.84 0.45 -0.25
C THR A 158 -9.09 1.00 -1.66
N GLY A 159 -9.66 0.17 -2.52
CA GLY A 159 -10.08 0.58 -3.87
C GLY A 159 -11.39 1.39 -3.88
N PRO A 160 -11.73 2.02 -5.01
CA PRO A 160 -12.87 2.94 -5.10
C PRO A 160 -14.23 2.27 -4.86
N ARG A 161 -14.36 0.97 -5.14
CA ARG A 161 -15.63 0.25 -4.91
C ARG A 161 -16.06 0.22 -3.45
N VAL A 162 -15.09 -0.01 -2.57
CA VAL A 162 -15.32 -0.06 -1.12
C VAL A 162 -15.24 1.33 -0.51
N GLY A 163 -14.52 2.25 -1.14
CA GLY A 163 -14.35 3.63 -0.67
C GLY A 163 -15.65 4.36 -0.38
N GLU A 164 -16.69 4.15 -1.19
CA GLU A 164 -18.00 4.78 -0.95
C GLU A 164 -18.71 4.21 0.30
N LEU A 165 -18.47 2.96 0.64
CA LEU A 165 -18.98 2.37 1.88
C LEU A 165 -18.18 2.87 3.08
N VAL A 166 -16.86 2.94 2.95
CA VAL A 166 -15.97 3.46 4.01
C VAL A 166 -16.31 4.91 4.36
N LYS A 167 -16.63 5.74 3.37
CA LYS A 167 -17.07 7.12 3.61
C LYS A 167 -18.31 7.21 4.50
N LYS A 168 -19.22 6.23 4.39
CA LYS A 168 -20.42 6.16 5.26
C LYS A 168 -20.10 5.81 6.71
N LEU A 169 -18.95 5.18 6.96
CA LEU A 169 -18.46 4.90 8.31
C LEU A 169 -17.73 6.10 8.93
N HIS A 170 -17.61 7.21 8.20
CA HIS A 170 -16.86 8.41 8.59
C HIS A 170 -15.40 8.15 8.96
N ILE A 171 -14.81 7.02 8.51
CA ILE A 171 -13.39 6.71 8.68
C ILE A 171 -12.61 7.35 7.53
N PRO A 172 -11.43 7.95 7.78
CA PRO A 172 -10.56 8.42 6.72
C PRO A 172 -10.28 7.32 5.70
N TYR A 173 -10.24 7.74 4.45
CA TYR A 173 -10.08 6.82 3.34
C TYR A 173 -9.00 7.31 2.38
N VAL A 174 -8.11 6.40 2.02
CA VAL A 174 -7.12 6.59 0.96
C VAL A 174 -7.41 5.63 -0.18
N ASN A 175 -7.53 6.16 -1.39
CA ASN A 175 -7.75 5.35 -2.58
C ASN A 175 -6.46 4.65 -3.01
N GLY A 176 -6.37 3.34 -2.80
CA GLY A 176 -5.21 2.52 -3.14
C GLY A 176 -4.83 2.46 -4.63
N HIS A 177 -5.65 3.02 -5.51
CA HIS A 177 -5.31 3.14 -6.93
C HIS A 177 -4.59 4.46 -7.27
N GLY A 178 -4.60 5.46 -6.37
CA GLY A 178 -3.75 6.65 -6.46
C GLY A 178 -4.00 7.59 -7.64
N TYR A 179 -5.17 7.54 -8.26
CA TYR A 179 -5.37 8.25 -9.53
C TYR A 179 -5.60 9.76 -9.42
N HIS A 180 -5.88 10.28 -8.24
CA HIS A 180 -6.23 11.70 -8.09
C HIS A 180 -5.01 12.61 -7.95
N ASN A 181 -3.96 12.14 -7.27
CA ASN A 181 -2.80 12.95 -6.92
C ASN A 181 -1.48 12.36 -7.46
N GLY A 182 -1.56 11.53 -8.47
CA GLY A 182 -0.44 10.83 -9.07
C GLY A 182 -0.32 9.37 -8.62
N PRO A 183 0.56 8.61 -9.27
CA PRO A 183 0.79 7.21 -8.91
C PRO A 183 1.42 7.12 -7.52
N TYR A 184 1.25 5.96 -6.86
CA TYR A 184 1.90 5.64 -5.58
C TYR A 184 3.12 4.74 -5.72
N MET A 185 3.52 4.44 -6.94
CA MET A 185 4.73 3.66 -7.25
C MET A 185 5.96 4.56 -7.26
N SER A 186 7.13 3.98 -7.03
CA SER A 186 8.43 4.64 -6.97
C SER A 186 8.63 5.52 -5.73
N PHE A 187 9.74 6.23 -5.66
CA PHE A 187 10.08 7.14 -4.55
C PHE A 187 9.10 8.32 -4.47
N GLU A 188 8.91 9.06 -5.55
CA GLU A 188 7.94 10.15 -5.62
C GLU A 188 6.51 9.68 -5.34
N GLY A 189 6.13 8.57 -5.96
CA GLY A 189 4.80 8.01 -5.79
C GLY A 189 4.50 7.60 -4.35
N PHE A 190 5.49 7.11 -3.63
CA PHE A 190 5.31 6.77 -2.23
C PHE A 190 5.20 8.00 -1.32
N VAL A 191 5.87 9.10 -1.65
CA VAL A 191 5.66 10.40 -1.01
C VAL A 191 4.24 10.91 -1.27
N ASN A 192 3.69 10.70 -2.48
CA ASN A 192 2.29 11.03 -2.77
C ASN A 192 1.32 10.23 -1.89
N LEU A 193 1.57 8.94 -1.69
CA LEU A 193 0.78 8.13 -0.75
C LEU A 193 0.86 8.67 0.68
N ALA A 194 2.07 8.99 1.15
CA ALA A 194 2.28 9.54 2.48
C ALA A 194 1.52 10.85 2.68
N ARG A 195 1.57 11.74 1.69
CA ARG A 195 0.81 13.01 1.67
C ARG A 195 -0.70 12.76 1.73
N ASP A 196 -1.21 11.87 0.90
CA ASP A 196 -2.64 11.61 0.83
C ASP A 196 -3.15 10.94 2.10
N THR A 197 -2.34 10.05 2.71
CA THR A 197 -2.64 9.45 4.00
C THR A 197 -2.63 10.51 5.11
N TYR A 198 -1.61 11.38 5.14
CA TYR A 198 -1.54 12.47 6.09
C TYR A 198 -2.77 13.39 5.99
N ASN A 199 -3.12 13.81 4.77
CA ASN A 199 -4.28 14.66 4.54
C ASN A 199 -5.59 13.97 4.95
N ALA A 200 -5.74 12.67 4.73
CA ALA A 200 -6.92 11.93 5.15
C ALA A 200 -7.04 11.87 6.68
N VAL A 201 -5.95 11.58 7.38
CA VAL A 201 -5.93 11.45 8.85
C VAL A 201 -6.09 12.80 9.54
N HIS A 202 -5.41 13.85 9.03
CA HIS A 202 -5.34 15.17 9.66
C HIS A 202 -6.30 16.20 9.03
N ASN A 203 -7.35 15.75 8.34
CA ASN A 203 -8.33 16.67 7.74
C ASN A 203 -9.03 17.51 8.82
N PRO A 204 -8.86 18.85 8.81
CA PRO A 204 -9.44 19.73 9.83
C PRO A 204 -10.97 19.74 9.84
N LEU A 205 -11.60 19.40 8.71
CA LEU A 205 -13.08 19.35 8.61
C LEU A 205 -13.69 18.25 9.50
N ARG A 206 -12.90 17.25 9.90
CA ARG A 206 -13.37 16.21 10.83
C ARG A 206 -13.69 16.76 12.21
N GLY A 207 -12.88 17.68 12.71
CA GLY A 207 -13.15 18.38 13.96
C GLY A 207 -14.37 19.30 13.91
N LEU A 208 -14.65 19.88 12.73
CA LEU A 208 -15.82 20.74 12.52
C LEU A 208 -17.12 19.95 12.43
N ALA A 209 -17.08 18.71 11.95
CA ALA A 209 -18.26 17.86 11.85
C ALA A 209 -18.73 17.30 13.20
N GLY A 210 -17.99 17.52 14.30
CA GLY A 210 -18.34 17.03 15.64
C GLY A 210 -18.38 15.51 15.77
N ILE A 211 -17.84 14.80 14.78
CA ILE A 211 -17.86 13.34 14.69
C ILE A 211 -16.53 12.83 15.20
N ASP A 212 -16.46 12.44 16.46
CA ASP A 212 -15.39 11.58 16.93
C ASP A 212 -15.75 10.13 16.63
N ILE A 213 -15.17 9.59 15.56
CA ILE A 213 -15.41 8.22 15.10
C ILE A 213 -14.85 7.18 16.06
N ARG A 214 -13.99 7.57 16.98
CA ARG A 214 -13.44 6.69 18.03
C ARG A 214 -14.38 6.53 19.21
N ASP A 215 -15.34 7.45 19.34
CA ASP A 215 -16.41 7.33 20.34
C ASP A 215 -17.54 6.48 19.81
N LYS A 216 -17.63 5.30 20.35
CA LYS A 216 -18.51 4.24 19.92
C LYS A 216 -19.98 4.58 20.07
N GLY A 217 -20.73 4.36 19.02
CA GLY A 217 -22.12 3.94 19.08
C GLY A 217 -23.15 5.00 19.44
N GLN A 218 -22.77 6.27 19.57
CA GLN A 218 -23.72 7.37 19.66
C GLN A 218 -23.28 8.52 18.81
N VAL A 219 -23.73 8.53 17.57
CA VAL A 219 -23.79 9.78 16.79
C VAL A 219 -24.85 10.65 17.47
N GLN A 220 -24.49 11.38 18.49
CA GLN A 220 -25.28 12.51 18.92
C GLN A 220 -24.97 13.66 17.95
N LEU A 221 -25.86 13.83 16.97
CA LEU A 221 -25.96 15.08 16.24
C LEU A 221 -26.17 16.17 17.31
N LYS A 222 -25.14 16.97 17.59
CA LYS A 222 -25.34 18.20 18.33
C LYS A 222 -26.22 19.07 17.43
N GLU A 223 -27.46 19.29 17.83
CA GLU A 223 -28.32 20.28 17.23
C GLU A 223 -27.56 21.60 17.22
N ALA A 224 -27.40 22.17 16.02
CA ALA A 224 -26.84 23.48 15.84
C ALA A 224 -27.73 24.49 16.57
N ALA A 225 -27.23 25.09 17.63
CA ALA A 225 -27.84 26.22 18.30
C ALA A 225 -27.59 27.51 17.51
#